data_fc06d1e4c0fd3ed1d9d73af6a966d69a
#
_entry.id   fc06d1e4c0fd3ed1d9d73af6a966d69a
#
_cell.length_a   1.000
_cell.length_b   1.000
_cell.length_c   1.000
_cell.angle_alpha   90.00
_cell.angle_beta   90.00
_cell.angle_gamma   90.00
#
_symmetry.space_group_name_H-M   'P 1'
#
loop_
_entity.id
_entity.type
_entity.pdbx_description
1 polymer ?
#
loop_
_entity_poly.entity_id
_entity_poly.type
_entity_poly.pdbx_seq_one_letter_code
_entity_poly.pdbx_strand_id
1 'polypeptide(L)'
;MDKLLYGITNKVIESYRLAKNKLRFDGEYINHFTSLVFRENENINIDKIKEIRKYIKANTSKMSSFRGDILYMLSILISKQEDYLKFSDRLIYAGEILKDNDFKEGAYLALSSYALAKYGVYENYNEIVLYIKDIYKTLKKEYKDFVGEDDYLVCTLLAIEANEKMSNVNEMGAYIQSVFNYFSDLEDYSKNDLQGIASSILLNKNVMAPYKAKNIIKIFDRNDLKIADEVLPLIGVVSRGDDAFKYVKKVKDVIECLCEEEAEYTFYMDRTFRTLLGIFIVEIYEKENGAFSNKYLEELLCFVIYSFIVSKNQGLFEEVLA
;
A
#
# COMPACT_ATOMS: atom_id res chain seq x y z
N MET A 1 13.83 -5.12 22.14
CA MET A 1 14.00 -4.47 20.80
C MET A 1 15.46 -4.05 20.64
N ASP A 2 16.05 -4.18 19.42
CA ASP A 2 17.42 -3.71 19.22
C ASP A 2 17.50 -2.17 19.08
N LYS A 3 18.73 -1.63 19.22
CA LYS A 3 18.95 -0.16 19.27
C LYS A 3 18.58 0.55 17.97
N LEU A 4 18.77 -0.08 16.81
CA LEU A 4 18.46 0.52 15.51
C LEU A 4 16.94 0.58 15.33
N LEU A 5 16.24 -0.54 15.60
CA LEU A 5 14.78 -0.61 15.52
C LEU A 5 14.11 0.41 16.45
N TYR A 6 14.61 0.55 17.69
CA TYR A 6 14.14 1.57 18.62
C TYR A 6 14.35 2.99 18.07
N GLY A 7 15.52 3.27 17.50
CA GLY A 7 15.82 4.58 16.90
C GLY A 7 14.89 4.92 15.74
N ILE A 8 14.57 3.93 14.87
CA ILE A 8 13.62 4.11 13.74
C ILE A 8 12.21 4.36 14.27
N THR A 9 11.76 3.59 15.27
CA THR A 9 10.43 3.75 15.88
C THR A 9 10.26 5.16 16.43
N ASN A 10 11.25 5.67 17.18
CA ASN A 10 11.20 7.04 17.72
C ASN A 10 11.18 8.12 16.63
N LYS A 11 11.97 7.96 15.57
CA LYS A 11 11.92 8.89 14.43
C LYS A 11 10.53 8.94 13.79
N VAL A 12 9.85 7.79 13.63
CA VAL A 12 8.48 7.74 13.11
C VAL A 12 7.52 8.46 14.05
N ILE A 13 7.64 8.29 15.39
CA ILE A 13 6.83 9.00 16.38
C ILE A 13 7.04 10.52 16.29
N GLU A 14 8.30 10.97 16.24
CA GLU A 14 8.62 12.40 16.09
C GLU A 14 8.07 12.97 14.79
N SER A 15 8.22 12.25 13.69
CA SER A 15 7.65 12.63 12.38
C SER A 15 6.12 12.68 12.41
N TYR A 16 5.48 11.76 13.15
CA TYR A 16 4.02 11.81 13.35
C TYR A 16 3.59 13.05 14.13
N ARG A 17 4.26 13.39 15.25
CA ARG A 17 3.99 14.62 16.01
C ARG A 17 4.10 15.86 15.13
N LEU A 18 5.11 15.89 14.25
CA LEU A 18 5.32 16.97 13.29
C LEU A 18 4.21 17.02 12.24
N ALA A 19 3.85 15.88 11.64
CA ALA A 19 2.78 15.77 10.65
C ALA A 19 1.42 16.18 11.25
N LYS A 20 1.06 15.68 12.42
CA LYS A 20 -0.16 16.03 13.17
C LYS A 20 -0.28 17.54 13.40
N ASN A 21 0.84 18.22 13.68
CA ASN A 21 0.87 19.65 13.88
C ASN A 21 0.72 20.43 12.57
N LYS A 22 1.42 20.01 11.54
CA LYS A 22 1.52 20.71 10.26
C LYS A 22 0.37 20.38 9.29
N LEU A 23 -0.16 19.14 9.30
CA LEU A 23 -1.19 18.61 8.43
C LEU A 23 -2.46 18.20 9.21
N ARG A 24 -2.77 18.89 10.29
CA ARG A 24 -3.84 18.56 11.25
C ARG A 24 -5.24 18.36 10.63
N PHE A 25 -5.49 18.91 9.45
CA PHE A 25 -6.77 18.78 8.76
C PHE A 25 -6.83 17.64 7.76
N ASP A 26 -5.73 16.92 7.55
CA ASP A 26 -5.67 15.81 6.59
C ASP A 26 -6.20 14.50 7.20
N GLY A 27 -6.35 14.44 8.53
CA GLY A 27 -6.79 13.25 9.25
C GLY A 27 -5.64 12.43 9.85
N GLU A 28 -5.98 11.65 10.87
CA GLU A 28 -5.02 10.91 11.68
C GLU A 28 -4.25 9.86 10.86
N TYR A 29 -4.95 9.03 10.09
CA TYR A 29 -4.33 7.99 9.27
C TYR A 29 -3.39 8.55 8.21
N ILE A 30 -3.74 9.70 7.61
CA ILE A 30 -2.88 10.40 6.64
C ILE A 30 -1.66 10.99 7.33
N ASN A 31 -1.78 11.47 8.58
CA ASN A 31 -0.62 11.92 9.35
C ASN A 31 0.34 10.77 9.68
N HIS A 32 -0.18 9.58 9.99
CA HIS A 32 0.65 8.37 10.14
C HIS A 32 1.30 7.95 8.81
N PHE A 33 0.56 7.99 7.72
CA PHE A 33 1.14 7.79 6.39
C PHE A 33 2.31 8.75 6.14
N THR A 34 2.10 10.04 6.43
CA THR A 34 3.13 11.07 6.29
C THR A 34 4.37 10.74 7.10
N SER A 35 4.22 10.30 8.36
CA SER A 35 5.34 9.96 9.24
C SER A 35 6.18 8.79 8.74
N LEU A 36 5.55 7.80 8.10
CA LEU A 36 6.24 6.66 7.50
C LEU A 36 6.96 7.03 6.20
N VAL A 37 6.42 7.98 5.44
CA VAL A 37 7.01 8.48 4.19
C VAL A 37 8.21 9.41 4.47
N PHE A 38 8.13 10.28 5.49
CA PHE A 38 9.15 11.28 5.86
C PHE A 38 9.93 10.90 7.13
N ARG A 39 10.30 9.64 7.28
CA ARG A 39 10.96 9.07 8.47
C ARG A 39 12.39 9.53 8.75
N GLU A 40 13.06 10.15 7.79
CA GLU A 40 14.49 10.47 7.86
C GLU A 40 14.78 11.93 8.22
N ASN A 41 13.97 12.60 9.07
CA ASN A 41 14.09 14.04 9.33
C ASN A 41 13.99 14.93 8.07
N GLU A 42 13.47 14.41 6.98
CA GLU A 42 13.14 15.19 5.81
C GLU A 42 12.12 16.26 6.22
N ASN A 43 12.41 17.51 5.92
CA ASN A 43 11.48 18.60 6.22
C ASN A 43 10.19 18.39 5.43
N ILE A 44 9.10 18.06 6.13
CA ILE A 44 7.76 18.02 5.52
C ILE A 44 7.48 19.42 4.94
N ASN A 45 7.64 19.55 3.64
CA ASN A 45 7.43 20.81 2.95
C ASN A 45 5.94 21.00 2.63
N ILE A 46 5.22 21.64 3.54
CA ILE A 46 3.78 21.85 3.44
C ILE A 46 3.38 22.72 2.27
N ASP A 47 4.17 23.72 1.96
CA ASP A 47 3.83 24.63 0.88
C ASP A 47 3.90 23.88 -0.46
N LYS A 48 4.92 23.03 -0.63
CA LYS A 48 5.03 22.13 -1.79
C LYS A 48 3.84 21.16 -1.87
N ILE A 49 3.45 20.52 -0.75
CA ILE A 49 2.29 19.62 -0.70
C ILE A 49 1.01 20.35 -1.10
N LYS A 50 0.77 21.56 -0.57
CA LYS A 50 -0.40 22.38 -0.90
C LYS A 50 -0.40 22.84 -2.35
N GLU A 51 0.75 23.19 -2.88
CA GLU A 51 0.93 23.57 -4.29
C GLU A 51 0.57 22.42 -5.22
N ILE A 52 1.06 21.20 -4.94
CA ILE A 52 0.71 19.98 -5.70
C ILE A 52 -0.80 19.75 -5.69
N ARG A 53 -1.45 19.84 -4.51
CA ARG A 53 -2.91 19.70 -4.41
C ARG A 53 -3.66 20.73 -5.25
N LYS A 54 -3.22 21.98 -5.20
CA LYS A 54 -3.80 23.08 -5.98
C LYS A 54 -3.60 22.84 -7.47
N TYR A 55 -2.40 22.43 -7.88
CA TYR A 55 -2.06 22.16 -9.25
C TYR A 55 -2.91 21.02 -9.85
N ILE A 56 -2.98 19.88 -9.19
CA ILE A 56 -3.78 18.74 -9.64
C ILE A 56 -5.27 19.12 -9.70
N LYS A 57 -5.80 19.82 -8.69
CA LYS A 57 -7.20 20.28 -8.69
C LYS A 57 -7.51 21.24 -9.84
N ALA A 58 -6.57 22.09 -10.22
CA ALA A 58 -6.74 23.05 -11.31
C ALA A 58 -6.69 22.40 -12.71
N ASN A 59 -5.91 21.32 -12.85
CA ASN A 59 -5.70 20.64 -14.13
C ASN A 59 -6.56 19.36 -14.31
N THR A 60 -7.49 19.08 -13.41
CA THR A 60 -8.41 17.94 -13.48
C THR A 60 -9.85 18.34 -13.17
N SER A 61 -10.82 17.60 -13.70
CA SER A 61 -12.25 17.84 -13.43
C SER A 61 -12.59 17.70 -11.94
N LYS A 62 -13.70 18.29 -11.49
CA LYS A 62 -14.17 18.16 -10.09
C LYS A 62 -14.53 16.71 -9.72
N MET A 63 -14.87 15.89 -10.70
CA MET A 63 -15.25 14.49 -10.54
C MET A 63 -14.09 13.52 -10.82
N SER A 64 -12.86 14.02 -11.02
CA SER A 64 -11.72 13.17 -11.35
C SER A 64 -11.32 12.28 -10.18
N SER A 65 -10.62 11.19 -10.49
CA SER A 65 -10.03 10.24 -9.54
C SER A 65 -9.09 10.89 -8.50
N PHE A 66 -8.58 12.09 -8.79
CA PHE A 66 -7.64 12.83 -7.93
C PHE A 66 -8.36 13.78 -6.97
N ARG A 67 -9.21 13.23 -6.08
CA ARG A 67 -9.97 14.01 -5.08
C ARG A 67 -10.01 13.26 -3.73
N GLY A 68 -10.39 13.99 -2.68
CA GLY A 68 -10.51 13.42 -1.32
C GLY A 68 -9.16 12.99 -0.73
N ASP A 69 -9.19 11.98 0.12
CA ASP A 69 -8.05 11.49 0.89
C ASP A 69 -6.92 10.99 0.01
N ILE A 70 -7.25 10.37 -1.14
CA ILE A 70 -6.23 9.89 -2.08
C ILE A 70 -5.39 11.04 -2.65
N LEU A 71 -5.97 12.22 -2.92
CA LEU A 71 -5.19 13.38 -3.34
C LEU A 71 -4.23 13.84 -2.23
N TYR A 72 -4.67 13.76 -0.97
CA TYR A 72 -3.81 14.12 0.16
C TYR A 72 -2.62 13.19 0.25
N MET A 73 -2.84 11.90 0.18
CA MET A 73 -1.77 10.88 0.22
C MET A 73 -0.82 10.99 -0.99
N LEU A 74 -1.36 11.09 -2.21
CA LEU A 74 -0.53 11.24 -3.41
C LEU A 74 0.29 12.54 -3.39
N SER A 75 -0.26 13.66 -2.89
CA SER A 75 0.49 14.91 -2.78
C SER A 75 1.71 14.79 -1.84
N ILE A 76 1.62 13.95 -0.81
CA ILE A 76 2.73 13.62 0.08
C ILE A 76 3.82 12.85 -0.68
N LEU A 77 3.46 11.80 -1.41
CA LEU A 77 4.41 11.03 -2.22
C LEU A 77 5.06 11.87 -3.33
N ILE A 78 4.27 12.69 -4.03
CA ILE A 78 4.73 13.56 -5.12
C ILE A 78 5.68 14.64 -4.59
N SER A 79 5.48 15.11 -3.36
CA SER A 79 6.36 16.14 -2.79
C SER A 79 7.81 15.70 -2.61
N LYS A 80 8.10 14.37 -2.65
CA LYS A 80 9.46 13.82 -2.66
C LYS A 80 10.13 13.88 -4.04
N GLN A 81 9.37 14.11 -5.11
CA GLN A 81 9.95 14.23 -6.46
C GLN A 81 10.65 15.58 -6.63
N GLU A 82 11.78 15.59 -7.34
CA GLU A 82 12.52 16.83 -7.64
C GLU A 82 11.64 17.78 -8.46
N ASP A 83 11.14 17.30 -9.61
CA ASP A 83 10.22 18.03 -10.48
C ASP A 83 8.77 17.54 -10.26
N TYR A 84 8.19 17.96 -9.14
CA TYR A 84 6.85 17.56 -8.72
C TYR A 84 5.73 18.05 -9.64
N LEU A 85 5.92 19.17 -10.34
CA LEU A 85 4.92 19.66 -11.31
C LEU A 85 4.91 18.80 -12.56
N LYS A 86 6.07 18.53 -13.16
CA LYS A 86 6.19 17.61 -14.28
C LYS A 86 5.71 16.19 -13.92
N PHE A 87 5.99 15.74 -12.69
CA PHE A 87 5.46 14.46 -12.22
C PHE A 87 3.93 14.50 -12.12
N SER A 88 3.35 15.61 -11.66
CA SER A 88 1.89 15.79 -11.59
C SER A 88 1.24 15.75 -12.98
N ASP A 89 1.88 16.32 -14.00
CA ASP A 89 1.41 16.21 -15.39
C ASP A 89 1.43 14.76 -15.88
N ARG A 90 2.52 14.03 -15.60
CA ARG A 90 2.63 12.60 -15.93
C ARG A 90 1.57 11.76 -15.21
N LEU A 91 1.28 12.07 -13.95
CA LEU A 91 0.23 11.42 -13.16
C LEU A 91 -1.14 11.63 -13.81
N ILE A 92 -1.49 12.88 -14.18
CA ILE A 92 -2.77 13.21 -14.80
C ILE A 92 -2.91 12.48 -16.14
N TYR A 93 -1.86 12.53 -16.97
CA TYR A 93 -1.83 11.85 -18.26
C TYR A 93 -1.97 10.32 -18.14
N ALA A 94 -1.28 9.70 -17.16
CA ALA A 94 -1.42 8.28 -16.87
C ALA A 94 -2.88 7.93 -16.48
N GLY A 95 -3.54 8.80 -15.71
CA GLY A 95 -4.95 8.63 -15.37
C GLY A 95 -5.90 8.71 -16.56
N GLU A 96 -5.63 9.62 -17.50
CA GLU A 96 -6.41 9.74 -18.74
C GLU A 96 -6.27 8.48 -19.60
N ILE A 97 -5.05 7.97 -19.80
CA ILE A 97 -4.84 6.73 -20.57
C ILE A 97 -5.55 5.53 -19.92
N LEU A 98 -5.46 5.39 -18.58
CA LEU A 98 -6.18 4.31 -17.89
C LEU A 98 -7.69 4.44 -18.10
N LYS A 99 -8.26 5.63 -17.93
CA LYS A 99 -9.67 5.90 -18.14
C LYS A 99 -10.11 5.60 -19.58
N ASP A 100 -9.33 6.01 -20.59
CA ASP A 100 -9.60 5.76 -22.00
C ASP A 100 -9.55 4.26 -22.35
N ASN A 101 -8.95 3.45 -21.47
CA ASN A 101 -8.92 1.99 -21.57
C ASN A 101 -9.95 1.28 -20.67
N ASP A 102 -11.06 1.94 -20.32
CA ASP A 102 -12.21 1.42 -19.58
C ASP A 102 -11.93 1.13 -18.08
N PHE A 103 -10.87 1.66 -17.50
CA PHE A 103 -10.69 1.64 -16.05
C PHE A 103 -11.62 2.66 -15.41
N LYS A 104 -12.35 2.24 -14.38
CA LYS A 104 -13.33 3.07 -13.71
C LYS A 104 -12.66 4.16 -12.86
N GLU A 105 -13.17 5.39 -12.95
CA GLU A 105 -12.69 6.51 -12.16
C GLU A 105 -12.88 6.26 -10.66
N GLY A 106 -11.86 6.56 -9.87
CA GLY A 106 -11.84 6.39 -8.43
C GLY A 106 -10.43 6.46 -7.86
N ALA A 107 -10.31 6.33 -6.56
CA ALA A 107 -9.03 6.46 -5.87
C ALA A 107 -8.02 5.35 -6.27
N TYR A 108 -8.49 4.15 -6.55
CA TYR A 108 -7.63 3.05 -6.98
C TYR A 108 -7.06 3.27 -8.38
N LEU A 109 -7.82 3.95 -9.28
CA LEU A 109 -7.28 4.43 -10.55
C LEU A 109 -6.19 5.49 -10.32
N ALA A 110 -6.39 6.40 -9.37
CA ALA A 110 -5.39 7.42 -9.04
C ALA A 110 -4.09 6.80 -8.49
N LEU A 111 -4.17 5.74 -7.68
CA LEU A 111 -3.01 4.97 -7.22
C LEU A 111 -2.28 4.27 -8.36
N SER A 112 -3.02 3.64 -9.26
CA SER A 112 -2.47 3.01 -10.46
C SER A 112 -1.80 4.03 -11.38
N SER A 113 -2.42 5.20 -11.54
CA SER A 113 -1.83 6.33 -12.28
C SER A 113 -0.50 6.78 -11.68
N TYR A 114 -0.43 6.82 -10.33
CA TYR A 114 0.81 7.17 -9.64
C TYR A 114 1.91 6.12 -9.89
N ALA A 115 1.59 4.84 -9.78
CA ALA A 115 2.54 3.76 -10.05
C ALA A 115 3.03 3.79 -11.50
N LEU A 116 2.12 3.99 -12.46
CA LEU A 116 2.46 4.12 -13.88
C LEU A 116 3.34 5.36 -14.12
N ALA A 117 3.04 6.51 -13.53
CA ALA A 117 3.83 7.73 -13.65
C ALA A 117 5.23 7.60 -13.05
N LYS A 118 5.39 6.82 -11.97
CA LYS A 118 6.65 6.65 -11.26
C LYS A 118 7.58 5.63 -11.91
N TYR A 119 7.04 4.52 -12.37
CA TYR A 119 7.81 3.35 -12.80
C TYR A 119 7.70 3.06 -14.30
N GLY A 120 6.63 3.51 -14.96
CA GLY A 120 6.45 3.32 -16.40
C GLY A 120 7.35 4.25 -17.21
N VAL A 121 7.78 3.76 -18.37
CA VAL A 121 8.41 4.59 -19.39
C VAL A 121 7.30 5.35 -20.12
N TYR A 122 7.40 6.68 -20.14
CA TYR A 122 6.32 7.57 -20.65
C TYR A 122 5.85 7.21 -22.07
N GLU A 123 6.80 6.90 -22.94
CA GLU A 123 6.55 6.53 -24.32
C GLU A 123 5.78 5.20 -24.48
N ASN A 124 5.84 4.35 -23.44
CA ASN A 124 5.25 3.01 -23.43
C ASN A 124 3.96 2.92 -22.61
N TYR A 125 3.40 4.03 -22.13
CA TYR A 125 2.22 3.98 -21.26
C TYR A 125 1.05 3.23 -21.89
N ASN A 126 0.77 3.42 -23.17
CA ASN A 126 -0.30 2.72 -23.88
C ASN A 126 -0.07 1.19 -23.88
N GLU A 127 1.15 0.74 -24.10
CA GLU A 127 1.50 -0.67 -24.09
C GLU A 127 1.37 -1.28 -22.68
N ILE A 128 1.89 -0.58 -21.68
CA ILE A 128 1.79 -1.00 -20.27
C ILE A 128 0.32 -1.07 -19.85
N VAL A 129 -0.51 -0.11 -20.25
CA VAL A 129 -1.95 -0.09 -19.91
C VAL A 129 -2.72 -1.26 -20.57
N LEU A 130 -2.35 -1.66 -21.76
CA LEU A 130 -2.90 -2.89 -22.37
C LEU A 130 -2.52 -4.13 -21.55
N TYR A 131 -1.28 -4.22 -21.05
CA TYR A 131 -0.85 -5.28 -20.15
C TYR A 131 -1.63 -5.26 -18.82
N ILE A 132 -1.84 -4.09 -18.21
CA ILE A 132 -2.67 -3.94 -17.02
C ILE A 132 -4.08 -4.50 -17.29
N LYS A 133 -4.67 -4.13 -18.42
CA LYS A 133 -6.01 -4.58 -18.83
C LYS A 133 -6.07 -6.09 -19.02
N ASP A 134 -5.05 -6.69 -19.59
CA ASP A 134 -4.99 -8.15 -19.83
C ASP A 134 -4.82 -8.91 -18.50
N ILE A 135 -3.97 -8.44 -17.58
CA ILE A 135 -3.85 -9.02 -16.24
C ILE A 135 -5.18 -8.91 -15.50
N TYR A 136 -5.77 -7.72 -15.46
CA TYR A 136 -7.05 -7.48 -14.79
C TYR A 136 -8.19 -8.36 -15.36
N LYS A 137 -8.28 -8.49 -16.70
CA LYS A 137 -9.26 -9.38 -17.34
C LYS A 137 -9.02 -10.85 -17.01
N THR A 138 -7.77 -11.27 -16.95
CA THR A 138 -7.41 -12.65 -16.58
C THR A 138 -7.84 -12.95 -15.16
N LEU A 139 -7.52 -12.07 -14.21
CA LEU A 139 -7.98 -12.20 -12.82
C LEU A 139 -9.50 -12.19 -12.73
N LYS A 140 -10.16 -11.26 -13.41
CA LYS A 140 -11.63 -11.16 -13.40
C LYS A 140 -12.34 -12.36 -14.02
N LYS A 141 -11.71 -13.04 -14.97
CA LYS A 141 -12.23 -14.30 -15.54
C LYS A 141 -12.17 -15.45 -14.53
N GLU A 142 -11.07 -15.55 -13.77
CA GLU A 142 -10.86 -16.63 -12.80
C GLU A 142 -11.60 -16.36 -11.47
N TYR A 143 -11.71 -15.08 -11.07
CA TYR A 143 -12.22 -14.65 -9.74
C TYR A 143 -13.33 -13.59 -9.87
N LYS A 144 -14.30 -13.83 -10.75
CA LYS A 144 -15.34 -12.86 -11.17
C LYS A 144 -15.95 -12.04 -10.03
N ASP A 145 -16.19 -12.67 -8.88
CA ASP A 145 -16.90 -12.06 -7.76
C ASP A 145 -15.95 -11.38 -6.74
N PHE A 146 -14.63 -11.50 -6.93
CA PHE A 146 -13.61 -11.03 -5.98
C PHE A 146 -12.67 -9.99 -6.55
N VAL A 147 -12.65 -9.78 -7.87
CA VAL A 147 -11.77 -8.81 -8.53
C VAL A 147 -12.51 -7.50 -8.74
N GLY A 148 -12.02 -6.45 -8.10
CA GLY A 148 -12.58 -5.11 -8.07
C GLY A 148 -11.62 -4.02 -8.54
N GLU A 149 -11.99 -2.77 -8.25
CA GLU A 149 -11.17 -1.60 -8.56
C GLU A 149 -9.91 -1.54 -7.68
N ASP A 150 -9.97 -2.11 -6.50
CA ASP A 150 -8.87 -2.27 -5.54
C ASP A 150 -7.71 -3.11 -6.08
N ASP A 151 -7.95 -3.99 -7.07
CA ASP A 151 -6.89 -4.74 -7.74
C ASP A 151 -6.09 -3.92 -8.76
N TYR A 152 -6.54 -2.73 -9.15
CA TYR A 152 -5.89 -1.92 -10.19
C TYR A 152 -4.41 -1.65 -9.89
N LEU A 153 -4.07 -1.31 -8.64
CA LEU A 153 -2.67 -1.04 -8.27
C LEU A 153 -1.81 -2.28 -8.46
N VAL A 154 -2.24 -3.44 -7.94
CA VAL A 154 -1.45 -4.68 -8.06
C VAL A 154 -1.32 -5.10 -9.52
N CYS A 155 -2.38 -5.01 -10.31
CA CYS A 155 -2.32 -5.25 -11.76
C CYS A 155 -1.32 -4.31 -12.46
N THR A 156 -1.29 -3.03 -12.06
CA THR A 156 -0.34 -2.04 -12.61
C THR A 156 1.10 -2.40 -12.28
N LEU A 157 1.38 -2.75 -11.03
CA LEU A 157 2.73 -3.13 -10.59
C LEU A 157 3.20 -4.43 -11.28
N LEU A 158 2.31 -5.39 -11.43
CA LEU A 158 2.59 -6.63 -12.15
C LEU A 158 2.84 -6.38 -13.64
N ALA A 159 2.07 -5.48 -14.27
CA ALA A 159 2.27 -5.13 -15.68
C ALA A 159 3.61 -4.44 -15.92
N ILE A 160 4.05 -3.55 -15.02
CA ILE A 160 5.35 -2.91 -15.07
C ILE A 160 6.47 -3.95 -14.97
N GLU A 161 6.39 -4.89 -14.02
CA GLU A 161 7.36 -5.99 -13.88
C GLU A 161 7.33 -6.95 -15.08
N ALA A 162 6.15 -7.22 -15.64
CA ALA A 162 5.98 -8.10 -16.79
C ALA A 162 6.56 -7.50 -18.06
N ASN A 163 6.32 -6.22 -18.31
CA ASN A 163 6.85 -5.49 -19.46
C ASN A 163 8.39 -5.48 -19.44
N GLU A 164 8.98 -5.29 -18.25
CA GLU A 164 10.43 -5.39 -18.06
C GLU A 164 11.00 -6.78 -18.42
N LYS A 165 10.21 -7.85 -18.24
CA LYS A 165 10.66 -9.26 -18.36
C LYS A 165 10.03 -10.04 -19.51
N MET A 166 9.11 -9.43 -20.27
CA MET A 166 8.29 -10.10 -21.29
C MET A 166 7.55 -11.34 -20.75
N SER A 167 6.97 -11.22 -19.56
CA SER A 167 6.31 -12.33 -18.85
C SER A 167 4.95 -12.65 -19.45
N ASN A 168 4.54 -13.92 -19.42
CA ASN A 168 3.26 -14.39 -19.95
C ASN A 168 2.13 -14.20 -18.92
N VAL A 169 1.07 -13.44 -19.29
CA VAL A 169 -0.08 -13.16 -18.41
C VAL A 169 -0.81 -14.44 -17.98
N ASN A 170 -0.94 -15.44 -18.87
CA ASN A 170 -1.60 -16.71 -18.52
C ASN A 170 -0.80 -17.51 -17.47
N GLU A 171 0.53 -17.48 -17.53
CA GLU A 171 1.38 -18.12 -16.52
C GLU A 171 1.25 -17.42 -15.16
N MET A 172 1.15 -16.09 -15.16
CA MET A 172 0.86 -15.32 -13.94
C MET A 172 -0.49 -15.72 -13.33
N GLY A 173 -1.55 -15.79 -14.15
CA GLY A 173 -2.88 -16.22 -13.71
C GLY A 173 -2.85 -17.63 -13.08
N ALA A 174 -2.21 -18.58 -13.74
CA ALA A 174 -2.08 -19.95 -13.22
C ALA A 174 -1.30 -20.00 -11.89
N TYR A 175 -0.25 -19.19 -11.75
CA TYR A 175 0.49 -19.10 -10.49
C TYR A 175 -0.35 -18.48 -9.37
N ILE A 176 -1.06 -17.37 -9.63
CA ILE A 176 -1.97 -16.73 -8.67
C ILE A 176 -3.01 -17.76 -8.20
N GLN A 177 -3.61 -18.53 -9.11
CA GLN A 177 -4.55 -19.60 -8.77
C GLN A 177 -3.94 -20.66 -7.86
N SER A 178 -2.71 -21.07 -8.10
CA SER A 178 -2.04 -22.05 -7.26
C SER A 178 -1.79 -21.52 -5.84
N VAL A 179 -1.41 -20.25 -5.73
CA VAL A 179 -1.19 -19.57 -4.45
C VAL A 179 -2.51 -19.34 -3.71
N PHE A 180 -3.56 -18.92 -4.41
CA PHE A 180 -4.89 -18.77 -3.84
C PHE A 180 -5.38 -20.10 -3.23
N ASN A 181 -5.27 -21.20 -3.97
CA ASN A 181 -5.62 -22.53 -3.46
C ASN A 181 -4.78 -22.93 -2.24
N TYR A 182 -3.51 -22.52 -2.20
CA TYR A 182 -2.63 -22.77 -1.05
C TYR A 182 -3.05 -22.02 0.21
N PHE A 183 -3.70 -20.85 0.06
CA PHE A 183 -4.22 -20.07 1.18
C PHE A 183 -5.66 -20.42 1.59
N SER A 184 -6.35 -21.28 0.86
CA SER A 184 -7.78 -21.57 1.04
C SER A 184 -8.16 -22.17 2.41
N ASP A 185 -7.19 -22.63 3.21
CA ASP A 185 -7.37 -23.11 4.60
C ASP A 185 -7.28 -21.98 5.65
N LEU A 186 -7.06 -20.74 5.25
CA LEU A 186 -7.12 -19.57 6.11
C LEU A 186 -8.59 -19.08 6.18
N GLU A 187 -9.41 -19.79 6.96
CA GLU A 187 -10.90 -19.62 7.00
C GLU A 187 -11.33 -18.27 7.58
N ASP A 188 -10.46 -17.60 8.35
CA ASP A 188 -10.75 -16.30 8.97
C ASP A 188 -10.74 -15.13 7.99
N TYR A 189 -10.27 -15.34 6.75
CA TYR A 189 -10.14 -14.31 5.72
C TYR A 189 -11.08 -14.55 4.56
N SER A 190 -11.60 -13.46 3.98
CA SER A 190 -12.47 -13.54 2.82
C SER A 190 -11.71 -14.04 1.57
N LYS A 191 -12.45 -14.56 0.60
CA LYS A 191 -11.86 -14.96 -0.68
C LYS A 191 -11.24 -13.79 -1.44
N ASN A 192 -11.79 -12.58 -1.28
CA ASN A 192 -11.24 -11.35 -1.83
C ASN A 192 -9.86 -11.08 -1.25
N ASP A 193 -9.70 -11.17 0.07
CA ASP A 193 -8.43 -10.93 0.75
C ASP A 193 -7.37 -11.98 0.38
N LEU A 194 -7.79 -13.25 0.29
CA LEU A 194 -6.93 -14.34 -0.17
C LEU A 194 -6.50 -14.18 -1.63
N GLN A 195 -7.35 -13.61 -2.48
CA GLN A 195 -6.99 -13.28 -3.86
C GLN A 195 -6.00 -12.11 -3.89
N GLY A 196 -6.20 -11.08 -3.06
CA GLY A 196 -5.31 -9.93 -2.94
C GLY A 196 -3.88 -10.34 -2.54
N ILE A 197 -3.71 -11.21 -1.52
CA ILE A 197 -2.39 -11.72 -1.15
C ILE A 197 -1.80 -12.61 -2.24
N ALA A 198 -2.60 -13.46 -2.90
CA ALA A 198 -2.14 -14.32 -3.96
C ALA A 198 -1.60 -13.55 -5.18
N SER A 199 -2.23 -12.42 -5.50
CA SER A 199 -1.78 -11.53 -6.58
C SER A 199 -0.53 -10.74 -6.20
N SER A 200 -0.50 -10.16 -5.00
CA SER A 200 0.62 -9.33 -4.54
C SER A 200 1.91 -10.10 -4.30
N ILE A 201 1.81 -11.40 -4.00
CA ILE A 201 2.97 -12.25 -3.74
C ILE A 201 3.90 -12.39 -4.95
N LEU A 202 3.39 -12.20 -6.16
CA LEU A 202 4.20 -12.16 -7.40
C LEU A 202 5.20 -10.99 -7.40
N LEU A 203 4.92 -9.93 -6.66
CA LEU A 203 5.84 -8.79 -6.48
C LEU A 203 7.01 -9.13 -5.55
N ASN A 204 6.91 -10.28 -4.85
CA ASN A 204 7.93 -10.77 -3.95
C ASN A 204 8.83 -11.79 -4.63
N LYS A 205 9.79 -11.51 -5.36
CA LYS A 205 10.68 -12.40 -6.16
C LYS A 205 11.22 -13.67 -5.48
N ASN A 206 10.65 -14.08 -4.35
CA ASN A 206 11.04 -15.26 -3.57
C ASN A 206 10.03 -16.39 -3.76
N VAL A 207 10.48 -17.51 -4.31
CA VAL A 207 9.64 -18.70 -4.55
C VAL A 207 9.01 -19.29 -3.27
N MET A 208 9.61 -19.03 -2.10
CA MET A 208 9.10 -19.44 -0.80
C MET A 208 8.13 -18.44 -0.19
N ALA A 209 7.83 -17.32 -0.87
CA ALA A 209 6.97 -16.26 -0.34
C ALA A 209 5.58 -16.76 0.09
N PRO A 210 4.87 -17.65 -0.65
CA PRO A 210 3.58 -18.18 -0.19
C PRO A 210 3.68 -18.88 1.16
N TYR A 211 4.68 -19.75 1.33
CA TYR A 211 4.90 -20.47 2.58
C TYR A 211 5.23 -19.52 3.73
N LYS A 212 6.10 -18.54 3.50
CA LYS A 212 6.49 -17.54 4.50
C LYS A 212 5.33 -16.65 4.89
N ALA A 213 4.54 -16.17 3.92
CA ALA A 213 3.35 -15.35 4.17
C ALA A 213 2.35 -16.07 5.08
N LYS A 214 2.04 -17.33 4.75
CA LYS A 214 1.14 -18.14 5.56
C LYS A 214 1.64 -18.40 6.98
N ASN A 215 2.95 -18.58 7.14
CA ASN A 215 3.56 -18.73 8.47
C ASN A 215 3.49 -17.40 9.25
N ILE A 216 3.76 -16.28 8.62
CA ILE A 216 3.65 -14.94 9.25
C ILE A 216 2.22 -14.75 9.76
N ILE A 217 1.19 -14.95 8.93
CA ILE A 217 -0.21 -14.83 9.32
C ILE A 217 -0.52 -15.71 10.53
N LYS A 218 -0.19 -17.01 10.49
CA LYS A 218 -0.42 -17.94 11.59
C LYS A 218 0.30 -17.56 12.89
N ILE A 219 1.46 -16.91 12.81
CA ILE A 219 2.20 -16.47 13.99
C ILE A 219 1.60 -15.16 14.54
N PHE A 220 1.12 -14.26 13.68
CA PHE A 220 0.35 -13.08 14.12
C PHE A 220 -0.86 -13.52 14.95
N ASP A 221 -1.69 -14.45 14.43
CA ASP A 221 -2.88 -14.96 15.12
C ASP A 221 -2.52 -15.57 16.49
N ARG A 222 -1.46 -16.39 16.56
CA ARG A 222 -0.98 -17.00 17.82
C ARG A 222 -0.49 -15.99 18.86
N ASN A 223 -0.10 -14.79 18.43
CA ASN A 223 0.38 -13.72 19.30
C ASN A 223 -0.69 -12.67 19.60
N ASP A 224 -1.96 -12.93 19.28
CA ASP A 224 -3.08 -11.96 19.39
C ASP A 224 -2.79 -10.61 18.72
N LEU A 225 -2.04 -10.65 17.63
CA LEU A 225 -1.77 -9.51 16.77
C LEU A 225 -2.71 -9.56 15.56
N LYS A 226 -3.77 -8.77 15.61
CA LYS A 226 -4.75 -8.74 14.53
C LYS A 226 -4.20 -8.03 13.31
N ILE A 227 -4.36 -8.66 12.15
CA ILE A 227 -4.08 -8.09 10.84
C ILE A 227 -5.44 -7.70 10.23
N ALA A 228 -5.58 -6.46 9.75
CA ALA A 228 -6.75 -6.08 8.96
C ALA A 228 -6.68 -6.74 7.58
N ASP A 229 -7.83 -7.04 7.00
CA ASP A 229 -7.95 -7.71 5.71
C ASP A 229 -7.19 -6.94 4.62
N GLU A 230 -7.26 -5.62 4.64
CA GLU A 230 -6.56 -4.72 3.71
C GLU A 230 -5.02 -4.83 3.79
N VAL A 231 -4.47 -5.42 4.88
CA VAL A 231 -3.03 -5.59 5.09
C VAL A 231 -2.48 -6.85 4.42
N LEU A 232 -3.35 -7.82 4.07
CA LEU A 232 -2.91 -9.10 3.50
C LEU A 232 -2.07 -8.95 2.22
N PRO A 233 -2.40 -8.08 1.25
CA PRO A 233 -1.55 -7.85 0.09
C PRO A 233 -0.11 -7.42 0.47
N LEU A 234 0.03 -6.64 1.54
CA LEU A 234 1.34 -6.25 2.06
C LEU A 234 2.10 -7.45 2.63
N ILE A 235 1.43 -8.35 3.37
CA ILE A 235 2.07 -9.58 3.89
C ILE A 235 2.65 -10.43 2.75
N GLY A 236 1.96 -10.53 1.61
CA GLY A 236 2.48 -11.19 0.43
C GLY A 236 3.83 -10.62 -0.03
N VAL A 237 3.96 -9.30 0.01
CA VAL A 237 5.15 -8.57 -0.46
C VAL A 237 6.30 -8.61 0.54
N VAL A 238 6.02 -8.52 1.84
CA VAL A 238 7.06 -8.49 2.90
C VAL A 238 7.55 -9.87 3.33
N SER A 239 6.95 -10.95 2.85
CA SER A 239 7.25 -12.34 3.22
C SER A 239 8.57 -12.85 2.63
N ARG A 240 9.70 -12.22 3.00
CA ARG A 240 11.04 -12.49 2.44
C ARG A 240 12.00 -13.13 3.41
N GLY A 241 11.92 -12.79 4.69
CA GLY A 241 12.82 -13.25 5.75
C GLY A 241 12.75 -14.77 5.94
N ASP A 242 13.79 -15.34 6.55
CA ASP A 242 13.88 -16.79 6.77
C ASP A 242 13.14 -17.24 8.05
N ASP A 243 12.87 -16.31 8.97
CA ASP A 243 12.29 -16.60 10.28
C ASP A 243 11.06 -15.70 10.55
N ALA A 244 9.89 -16.25 10.23
CA ALA A 244 8.61 -15.57 10.49
C ALA A 244 8.40 -15.24 11.97
N PHE A 245 8.90 -16.06 12.89
CA PHE A 245 8.78 -15.81 14.33
C PHE A 245 9.57 -14.56 14.74
N LYS A 246 10.82 -14.44 14.26
CA LYS A 246 11.64 -13.23 14.52
C LYS A 246 11.02 -11.98 13.91
N TYR A 247 10.43 -12.09 12.73
CA TYR A 247 9.74 -11.00 12.07
C TYR A 247 8.56 -10.49 12.92
N VAL A 248 7.65 -11.39 13.30
CA VAL A 248 6.48 -11.05 14.12
C VAL A 248 6.87 -10.54 15.50
N LYS A 249 7.94 -11.09 16.10
CA LYS A 249 8.49 -10.57 17.36
C LYS A 249 8.95 -9.12 17.23
N LYS A 250 9.65 -8.74 16.14
CA LYS A 250 10.03 -7.35 15.90
C LYS A 250 8.81 -6.44 15.79
N VAL A 251 7.76 -6.88 15.07
CA VAL A 251 6.51 -6.12 14.96
C VAL A 251 5.89 -5.91 16.35
N LYS A 252 5.86 -6.95 17.20
CA LYS A 252 5.36 -6.85 18.56
C LYS A 252 6.18 -5.88 19.41
N ASP A 253 7.51 -5.98 19.35
CA ASP A 253 8.42 -5.07 20.07
C ASP A 253 8.18 -3.60 19.65
N VAL A 254 7.91 -3.34 18.37
CA VAL A 254 7.58 -2.00 17.87
C VAL A 254 6.23 -1.52 18.42
N ILE A 255 5.20 -2.36 18.39
CA ILE A 255 3.88 -2.02 18.93
C ILE A 255 3.96 -1.68 20.42
N GLU A 256 4.70 -2.47 21.20
CA GLU A 256 4.94 -2.20 22.62
C GLU A 256 5.61 -0.85 22.81
N CYS A 257 6.66 -0.54 22.04
CA CYS A 257 7.35 0.75 22.10
C CYS A 257 6.41 1.93 21.72
N LEU A 258 5.61 1.80 20.65
CA LEU A 258 4.62 2.82 20.29
C LEU A 258 3.65 3.12 21.44
N CYS A 259 3.15 2.06 22.10
CA CYS A 259 2.23 2.18 23.22
C CYS A 259 2.86 2.77 24.50
N GLU A 260 4.17 2.54 24.73
CA GLU A 260 4.90 3.12 25.85
C GLU A 260 5.19 4.61 25.65
N GLU A 261 5.51 5.02 24.43
CA GLU A 261 5.88 6.41 24.10
C GLU A 261 4.69 7.36 23.99
N GLU A 262 3.52 6.87 23.56
CA GLU A 262 2.31 7.70 23.33
C GLU A 262 1.05 6.97 23.77
N ALA A 263 0.29 7.59 24.67
CA ALA A 263 -1.01 7.09 25.12
C ALA A 263 -2.04 6.93 24.00
N GLU A 264 -1.90 7.70 22.90
CA GLU A 264 -2.73 7.64 21.73
C GLU A 264 -2.73 6.24 21.09
N TYR A 265 -1.54 5.63 20.97
CA TYR A 265 -1.43 4.27 20.42
C TYR A 265 -2.06 3.20 21.33
N THR A 266 -2.09 3.44 22.64
CA THR A 266 -2.66 2.48 23.60
C THR A 266 -4.18 2.53 23.62
N PHE A 267 -4.78 3.73 23.65
CA PHE A 267 -6.19 3.92 24.02
C PHE A 267 -7.10 4.30 22.86
N TYR A 268 -6.58 4.96 21.83
CA TYR A 268 -7.39 5.57 20.78
C TYR A 268 -7.18 4.95 19.39
N MET A 269 -6.02 4.34 19.16
CA MET A 269 -5.73 3.76 17.87
C MET A 269 -6.29 2.36 17.71
N ASP A 270 -6.87 2.06 16.56
CA ASP A 270 -7.30 0.73 16.17
C ASP A 270 -6.14 -0.28 16.23
N ARG A 271 -6.40 -1.48 16.80
CA ARG A 271 -5.37 -2.51 16.98
C ARG A 271 -4.79 -3.00 15.65
N THR A 272 -5.62 -3.12 14.61
CA THR A 272 -5.18 -3.58 13.29
C THR A 272 -4.32 -2.53 12.60
N PHE A 273 -4.66 -1.24 12.76
CA PHE A 273 -3.83 -0.14 12.27
C PHE A 273 -2.47 -0.05 12.98
N ARG A 274 -2.44 -0.30 14.27
CA ARG A 274 -1.19 -0.40 15.05
C ARG A 274 -0.29 -1.52 14.54
N THR A 275 -0.88 -2.68 14.22
CA THR A 275 -0.15 -3.80 13.60
C THR A 275 0.42 -3.39 12.24
N LEU A 276 -0.35 -2.68 11.41
CA LEU A 276 0.12 -2.12 10.15
C LEU A 276 1.33 -1.20 10.33
N LEU A 277 1.26 -0.26 11.28
CA LEU A 277 2.40 0.61 11.59
C LEU A 277 3.64 -0.20 12.00
N GLY A 278 3.46 -1.20 12.87
CA GLY A 278 4.53 -2.10 13.30
C GLY A 278 5.18 -2.83 12.12
N ILE A 279 4.39 -3.35 11.19
CA ILE A 279 4.88 -4.01 9.97
C ILE A 279 5.74 -3.03 9.16
N PHE A 280 5.25 -1.81 8.91
CA PHE A 280 6.00 -0.84 8.10
C PHE A 280 7.28 -0.37 8.76
N ILE A 281 7.27 -0.14 10.07
CA ILE A 281 8.49 0.23 10.82
C ILE A 281 9.53 -0.90 10.75
N VAL A 282 9.10 -2.16 10.84
CA VAL A 282 10.00 -3.31 10.66
C VAL A 282 10.55 -3.37 9.23
N GLU A 283 9.74 -3.10 8.19
CA GLU A 283 10.21 -3.05 6.81
C GLU A 283 11.25 -1.93 6.56
N ILE A 284 11.07 -0.79 7.21
CA ILE A 284 12.06 0.29 7.21
C ILE A 284 13.37 -0.19 7.84
N TYR A 285 13.27 -0.83 9.02
CA TYR A 285 14.41 -1.39 9.74
C TYR A 285 15.15 -2.43 8.87
N GLU A 286 14.42 -3.37 8.26
CA GLU A 286 15.02 -4.40 7.40
C GLU A 286 15.78 -3.76 6.22
N LYS A 287 15.22 -2.72 5.60
CA LYS A 287 15.87 -1.95 4.54
C LYS A 287 17.16 -1.27 5.01
N GLU A 288 17.12 -0.58 6.15
CA GLU A 288 18.30 0.11 6.70
C GLU A 288 19.37 -0.87 7.17
N ASN A 289 18.97 -2.08 7.60
CA ASN A 289 19.89 -3.15 7.99
C ASN A 289 20.45 -3.96 6.78
N GLY A 290 20.25 -3.46 5.57
CA GLY A 290 20.80 -4.03 4.34
C GLY A 290 20.01 -5.22 3.77
N ALA A 291 18.83 -5.52 4.31
CA ALA A 291 17.94 -6.49 3.71
C ALA A 291 17.31 -5.93 2.42
N PHE A 292 16.99 -6.83 1.49
CA PHE A 292 16.30 -6.44 0.27
C PHE A 292 14.91 -5.88 0.62
N SER A 293 14.62 -4.64 0.24
CA SER A 293 13.29 -4.03 0.36
C SER A 293 12.58 -4.04 -0.99
N ASN A 294 11.28 -4.26 -0.98
CA ASN A 294 10.47 -4.17 -2.19
C ASN A 294 10.39 -2.71 -2.65
N LYS A 295 10.64 -2.46 -3.95
CA LYS A 295 10.63 -1.10 -4.51
C LYS A 295 9.25 -0.44 -4.47
N TYR A 296 8.18 -1.22 -4.34
CA TYR A 296 6.78 -0.76 -4.33
C TYR A 296 6.19 -0.58 -2.92
N LEU A 297 7.02 -0.60 -1.89
CA LEU A 297 6.55 -0.57 -0.51
C LEU A 297 5.75 0.70 -0.17
N GLU A 298 6.14 1.86 -0.71
CA GLU A 298 5.44 3.14 -0.45
C GLU A 298 4.07 3.19 -1.14
N GLU A 299 3.92 2.63 -2.34
CA GLU A 299 2.66 2.52 -3.06
C GLU A 299 1.69 1.57 -2.36
N LEU A 300 2.20 0.42 -1.91
CA LEU A 300 1.42 -0.54 -1.14
C LEU A 300 1.01 0.02 0.23
N LEU A 301 1.87 0.81 0.89
CA LEU A 301 1.51 1.54 2.08
C LEU A 301 0.34 2.51 1.81
N CYS A 302 0.45 3.29 0.73
CA CYS A 302 -0.59 4.22 0.34
C CYS A 302 -1.92 3.47 0.07
N PHE A 303 -1.86 2.36 -0.65
CA PHE A 303 -3.01 1.51 -0.93
C PHE A 303 -3.65 0.98 0.35
N VAL A 304 -2.87 0.35 1.23
CA VAL A 304 -3.39 -0.29 2.45
C VAL A 304 -4.00 0.74 3.40
N ILE A 305 -3.33 1.89 3.62
CA ILE A 305 -3.89 2.94 4.49
C ILE A 305 -5.16 3.55 3.86
N TYR A 306 -5.19 3.77 2.54
CA TYR A 306 -6.39 4.26 1.88
C TYR A 306 -7.56 3.26 2.01
N SER A 307 -7.32 1.98 1.74
CA SER A 307 -8.34 0.93 1.87
C SER A 307 -8.84 0.82 3.32
N PHE A 308 -7.95 0.95 4.29
CA PHE A 308 -8.32 0.99 5.71
C PHE A 308 -9.22 2.19 6.05
N ILE A 309 -8.93 3.39 5.53
CA ILE A 309 -9.78 4.57 5.70
C ILE A 309 -11.17 4.32 5.10
N VAL A 310 -11.24 3.72 3.92
CA VAL A 310 -12.50 3.41 3.24
C VAL A 310 -13.34 2.41 4.05
N SER A 311 -12.74 1.32 4.54
CA SER A 311 -13.44 0.31 5.33
C SER A 311 -14.00 0.88 6.64
N LYS A 312 -13.25 1.75 7.33
CA LYS A 312 -13.73 2.45 8.53
C LYS A 312 -14.89 3.39 8.24
N ASN A 313 -14.85 4.12 7.14
CA ASN A 313 -15.93 5.02 6.75
C ASN A 313 -17.20 4.24 6.36
N GLN A 314 -17.09 3.09 5.68
CA GLN A 314 -18.23 2.23 5.36
C GLN A 314 -18.88 1.67 6.61
N GLY A 315 -18.09 1.17 7.57
CA GLY A 315 -18.62 0.69 8.86
C GLY A 315 -19.40 1.75 9.63
N LEU A 316 -18.94 3.01 9.63
CA LEU A 316 -19.67 4.11 10.26
C LEU A 316 -21.02 4.40 9.59
N PHE A 317 -21.12 4.26 8.27
CA PHE A 317 -22.40 4.43 7.56
C PHE A 317 -23.38 3.30 7.83
N GLU A 318 -22.92 2.08 7.98
CA GLU A 318 -23.76 0.92 8.34
C GLU A 318 -24.30 1.05 9.76
N GLU A 319 -23.50 1.51 10.72
CA GLU A 319 -23.95 1.76 12.10
C GLU A 319 -24.98 2.89 12.21
N VAL A 320 -24.90 3.91 11.36
CA VAL A 320 -25.84 5.04 11.35
C VAL A 320 -27.17 4.67 10.66
N LEU A 321 -27.17 3.68 9.78
CA LEU A 321 -28.36 3.23 9.04
C LEU A 321 -29.06 2.04 9.69
N ALA A 322 -28.45 1.41 10.71
CA ALA A 322 -29.02 0.30 11.50
C ALA A 322 -29.76 0.83 12.72
#